data_b8f5a6be52a7f0ebdb1e5bd104019d1d
#
_entry.id   b8f5a6be52a7f0ebdb1e5bd104019d1d
#
_cell.length_a   1.000
_cell.length_b   1.000
_cell.length_c   1.000
_cell.angle_alpha   90.00
_cell.angle_beta   90.00
_cell.angle_gamma   90.00
#
_symmetry.space_group_name_H-M   'P 1'
#
loop_
_entity.id
_entity.type
_entity.pdbx_description
1 polymer ?
#
loop_
_entity_poly.entity_id
_entity_poly.type
_entity_poly.pdbx_seq_one_letter_code
_entity_poly.pdbx_strand_id
1 'polypeptide(L)'
;MKSITWSDGQHGATDFIIEADNLDRPITGAIWLPSSKSKTPSFVLCGHGASGDRYQEPIPYLAKQLGKLKDTAILSIDGPVHGLRIVAPGGREAFFKEMQSPDFIDHMVRDWRIAYETIITEYEFKPDKLGYFGLSMGTMFGIPLLASHLNFDTAVIGLCGSSGAASLIGERLLEDAAKIAHPIFFVMQLEDELFDREGYLALFDAIKTKDKRLHANPGLHPEVPAEEIDFSINFLRQYLTQKDVSRRTVNPISE
;
A
#
# COMPACT_ATOMS: atom_id res chain seq x y z
N MET A 1 -15.77 -1.27 23.06
CA MET A 1 -15.80 -2.70 22.63
C MET A 1 -15.38 -2.76 21.16
N LYS A 2 -14.70 -3.83 20.71
CA LYS A 2 -14.34 -3.99 19.28
C LYS A 2 -15.12 -5.17 18.71
N SER A 3 -15.73 -4.98 17.53
CA SER A 3 -16.43 -6.03 16.79
C SER A 3 -15.94 -6.11 15.36
N ILE A 4 -16.07 -7.27 14.73
CA ILE A 4 -15.83 -7.49 13.31
C ILE A 4 -17.04 -8.22 12.72
N THR A 5 -17.51 -7.74 11.58
CA THR A 5 -18.59 -8.36 10.79
C THR A 5 -18.02 -8.78 9.44
N TRP A 6 -18.40 -9.96 8.98
CA TRP A 6 -17.92 -10.57 7.74
C TRP A 6 -19.05 -10.68 6.72
N SER A 7 -18.73 -10.53 5.44
CA SER A 7 -19.64 -10.78 4.32
C SER A 7 -18.88 -11.27 3.09
N ASP A 8 -19.61 -11.82 2.12
CA ASP A 8 -19.02 -12.19 0.85
C ASP A 8 -18.51 -10.94 0.13
N GLY A 9 -17.28 -11.00 -0.33
CA GLY A 9 -16.62 -9.94 -1.08
C GLY A 9 -16.56 -10.23 -2.57
N GLN A 10 -15.88 -9.35 -3.31
CA GLN A 10 -15.66 -9.49 -4.75
C GLN A 10 -14.33 -10.21 -5.02
N HIS A 11 -14.16 -10.74 -6.24
CA HIS A 11 -12.91 -11.35 -6.71
C HIS A 11 -12.33 -12.44 -5.79
N GLY A 12 -13.19 -13.16 -5.06
CA GLY A 12 -12.78 -14.23 -4.14
C GLY A 12 -12.28 -13.74 -2.78
N ALA A 13 -12.49 -12.48 -2.45
CA ALA A 13 -12.22 -11.93 -1.12
C ALA A 13 -13.36 -12.21 -0.15
N THR A 14 -13.09 -12.01 1.13
CA THR A 14 -14.08 -11.84 2.18
C THR A 14 -14.04 -10.39 2.65
N ASP A 15 -15.18 -9.70 2.62
CA ASP A 15 -15.33 -8.35 3.15
C ASP A 15 -15.45 -8.35 4.66
N PHE A 16 -14.97 -7.27 5.28
CA PHE A 16 -15.13 -7.06 6.71
C PHE A 16 -15.45 -5.61 7.06
N ILE A 17 -16.12 -5.44 8.19
CA ILE A 17 -16.33 -4.15 8.84
C ILE A 17 -15.87 -4.29 10.29
N ILE A 18 -14.92 -3.44 10.70
CA ILE A 18 -14.44 -3.36 12.09
C ILE A 18 -15.02 -2.08 12.71
N GLU A 19 -15.71 -2.24 13.83
CA GLU A 19 -16.20 -1.16 14.67
C GLU A 19 -15.50 -1.18 16.03
N ALA A 20 -15.13 -0.01 16.55
CA ALA A 20 -14.58 0.12 17.88
C ALA A 20 -14.87 1.50 18.45
N ASP A 21 -14.99 1.60 19.78
CA ASP A 21 -15.36 2.85 20.49
C ASP A 21 -14.35 3.98 20.27
N ASN A 22 -13.12 3.66 19.92
CA ASN A 22 -12.02 4.60 19.65
C ASN A 22 -11.82 4.93 18.17
N LEU A 23 -12.73 4.53 17.30
CA LEU A 23 -12.71 4.84 15.88
C LEU A 23 -13.75 5.93 15.57
N ASP A 24 -13.34 6.93 14.80
CA ASP A 24 -14.25 7.99 14.33
C ASP A 24 -15.27 7.46 13.32
N ARG A 25 -14.91 6.42 12.60
CA ARG A 25 -15.73 5.70 11.64
C ARG A 25 -15.29 4.24 11.52
N PRO A 26 -16.16 3.31 11.12
CA PRO A 26 -15.80 1.92 10.91
C PRO A 26 -14.65 1.77 9.91
N ILE A 27 -13.81 0.75 10.10
CA ILE A 27 -12.81 0.35 9.11
C ILE A 27 -13.45 -0.72 8.23
N THR A 28 -13.51 -0.48 6.94
CA THR A 28 -14.04 -1.41 5.96
C THR A 28 -12.93 -1.91 5.06
N GLY A 29 -12.96 -3.18 4.70
CA GLY A 29 -11.89 -3.78 3.91
C GLY A 29 -12.25 -5.14 3.33
N ALA A 30 -11.28 -5.73 2.64
CA ALA A 30 -11.36 -7.03 2.02
C ALA A 30 -10.08 -7.82 2.27
N ILE A 31 -10.22 -9.12 2.52
CA ILE A 31 -9.12 -10.07 2.72
C ILE A 31 -9.22 -11.20 1.70
N TRP A 32 -8.14 -11.45 0.97
CA TRP A 32 -7.92 -12.66 0.20
C TRP A 32 -7.05 -13.60 1.02
N LEU A 33 -7.66 -14.68 1.48
CA LEU A 33 -6.98 -15.64 2.36
C LEU A 33 -5.99 -16.53 1.58
N PRO A 34 -4.91 -17.00 2.22
CA PRO A 34 -4.00 -17.94 1.61
C PRO A 34 -4.73 -19.25 1.30
N SER A 35 -4.38 -19.89 0.18
CA SER A 35 -4.96 -21.19 -0.19
C SER A 35 -4.44 -22.35 0.65
N SER A 36 -3.36 -22.16 1.39
CA SER A 36 -2.82 -23.13 2.34
C SER A 36 -3.52 -23.03 3.70
N LYS A 37 -3.30 -24.05 4.54
CA LYS A 37 -3.72 -24.02 5.95
C LYS A 37 -2.62 -23.51 6.89
N SER A 38 -1.58 -22.89 6.34
CA SER A 38 -0.47 -22.33 7.12
C SER A 38 -0.97 -21.25 8.09
N LYS A 39 -0.42 -21.27 9.28
CA LYS A 39 -0.63 -20.18 10.26
C LYS A 39 0.45 -19.10 10.19
N THR A 40 1.42 -19.27 9.29
CA THR A 40 2.52 -18.32 9.07
C THR A 40 2.54 -17.79 7.62
N PRO A 41 1.42 -17.22 7.10
CA PRO A 41 1.42 -16.67 5.75
C PRO A 41 2.27 -15.42 5.66
N SER A 42 2.76 -15.12 4.46
CA SER A 42 3.16 -13.76 4.12
C SER A 42 1.92 -12.89 3.93
N PHE A 43 2.01 -11.61 4.30
CA PHE A 43 0.94 -10.63 4.06
C PHE A 43 1.39 -9.55 3.09
N VAL A 44 0.45 -9.07 2.26
CA VAL A 44 0.61 -7.81 1.53
C VAL A 44 -0.57 -6.91 1.86
N LEU A 45 -0.28 -5.74 2.41
CA LEU A 45 -1.27 -4.68 2.61
C LEU A 45 -1.34 -3.86 1.32
N CYS A 46 -2.54 -3.65 0.79
CA CYS A 46 -2.75 -2.96 -0.49
C CYS A 46 -3.59 -1.70 -0.31
N GLY A 47 -2.96 -0.54 -0.52
CA GLY A 47 -3.61 0.78 -0.52
C GLY A 47 -4.06 1.17 -1.92
N HIS A 48 -5.33 1.57 -2.06
CA HIS A 48 -5.90 2.02 -3.33
C HIS A 48 -5.66 3.51 -3.61
N GLY A 49 -5.86 3.94 -4.86
CA GLY A 49 -5.83 5.34 -5.27
C GLY A 49 -7.13 6.08 -4.95
N ALA A 50 -7.11 7.42 -5.05
CA ALA A 50 -8.25 8.28 -4.67
C ALA A 50 -9.47 8.18 -5.61
N SER A 51 -9.41 7.41 -6.68
CA SER A 51 -10.53 7.19 -7.60
C SER A 51 -11.32 5.91 -7.36
N GLY A 52 -10.92 5.10 -6.39
CA GLY A 52 -11.50 3.78 -6.15
C GLY A 52 -11.73 3.45 -4.68
N ASP A 53 -11.69 2.17 -4.41
CA ASP A 53 -11.87 1.58 -3.09
C ASP A 53 -10.96 0.34 -2.93
N ARG A 54 -11.18 -0.45 -1.88
CA ARG A 54 -10.44 -1.70 -1.59
C ARG A 54 -10.36 -2.70 -2.75
N TYR A 55 -11.19 -2.53 -3.80
CA TYR A 55 -11.21 -3.37 -5.00
C TYR A 55 -10.65 -2.70 -6.25
N GLN A 56 -10.10 -1.50 -6.13
CA GLN A 56 -9.53 -0.80 -7.27
C GLN A 56 -8.38 -1.61 -7.90
N GLU A 57 -8.39 -1.76 -9.22
CA GLU A 57 -7.25 -2.31 -9.93
C GLU A 57 -5.97 -1.48 -9.65
N PRO A 58 -4.81 -2.09 -9.44
CA PRO A 58 -4.52 -3.51 -9.72
C PRO A 58 -4.65 -4.44 -8.48
N ILE A 59 -5.35 -4.08 -7.40
CA ILE A 59 -5.41 -4.87 -6.15
C ILE A 59 -5.97 -6.28 -6.40
N PRO A 60 -7.11 -6.48 -7.07
CA PRO A 60 -7.62 -7.82 -7.38
C PRO A 60 -6.66 -8.64 -8.26
N TYR A 61 -5.99 -7.98 -9.20
CA TYR A 61 -4.96 -8.63 -10.04
C TYR A 61 -3.76 -9.07 -9.19
N LEU A 62 -3.26 -8.22 -8.29
CA LEU A 62 -2.20 -8.58 -7.34
C LEU A 62 -2.64 -9.79 -6.49
N ALA A 63 -3.84 -9.75 -5.92
CA ALA A 63 -4.37 -10.82 -5.10
C ALA A 63 -4.40 -12.15 -5.87
N LYS A 64 -4.86 -12.14 -7.12
CA LYS A 64 -4.85 -13.31 -8.02
C LYS A 64 -3.44 -13.83 -8.29
N GLN A 65 -2.46 -12.94 -8.56
CA GLN A 65 -1.11 -13.36 -8.91
C GLN A 65 -0.28 -13.80 -7.70
N LEU A 66 -0.36 -13.08 -6.58
CA LEU A 66 0.32 -13.43 -5.34
C LEU A 66 -0.37 -14.61 -4.63
N GLY A 67 -1.68 -14.76 -4.77
CA GLY A 67 -2.43 -15.92 -4.25
C GLY A 67 -2.02 -17.26 -4.89
N LYS A 68 -1.31 -17.25 -6.04
CA LYS A 68 -0.64 -18.44 -6.59
C LYS A 68 0.53 -18.90 -5.69
N LEU A 69 1.07 -18.01 -4.88
CA LEU A 69 1.94 -18.35 -3.76
C LEU A 69 1.03 -18.83 -2.63
N LYS A 70 0.97 -20.12 -2.41
CA LYS A 70 -0.01 -20.78 -1.53
C LYS A 70 -0.17 -20.18 -0.13
N ASP A 71 0.87 -19.50 0.36
CA ASP A 71 0.97 -18.95 1.72
C ASP A 71 0.95 -17.41 1.74
N THR A 72 0.25 -16.76 0.83
CA THR A 72 0.15 -15.29 0.83
C THR A 72 -1.28 -14.83 1.05
N ALA A 73 -1.49 -13.95 2.02
CA ALA A 73 -2.73 -13.22 2.27
C ALA A 73 -2.61 -11.79 1.75
N ILE A 74 -3.69 -11.27 1.18
CA ILE A 74 -3.76 -9.87 0.71
C ILE A 74 -4.85 -9.16 1.50
N LEU A 75 -4.51 -8.03 2.09
CA LEU A 75 -5.44 -7.20 2.87
C LEU A 75 -5.54 -5.82 2.23
N SER A 76 -6.73 -5.37 1.93
CA SER A 76 -7.01 -4.01 1.48
C SER A 76 -8.08 -3.37 2.34
N ILE A 77 -7.95 -2.09 2.67
CA ILE A 77 -8.98 -1.32 3.38
C ILE A 77 -9.37 -0.09 2.59
N ASP A 78 -10.61 0.35 2.77
CA ASP A 78 -11.06 1.61 2.18
C ASP A 78 -10.35 2.79 2.84
N GLY A 79 -9.84 3.71 2.03
CA GLY A 79 -9.30 4.98 2.48
C GLY A 79 -10.36 5.85 3.17
N PRO A 80 -9.95 6.94 3.84
CA PRO A 80 -10.91 7.90 4.38
C PRO A 80 -11.84 8.40 3.27
N VAL A 81 -13.14 8.42 3.55
CA VAL A 81 -14.21 8.87 2.65
C VAL A 81 -14.30 8.14 1.29
N HIS A 82 -13.76 6.91 1.21
CA HIS A 82 -13.84 6.04 0.02
C HIS A 82 -14.60 4.74 0.31
N GLY A 83 -14.99 4.03 -0.73
CA GLY A 83 -15.68 2.74 -0.62
C GLY A 83 -16.92 2.82 0.28
N LEU A 84 -17.02 1.95 1.28
CA LEU A 84 -18.10 1.96 2.26
C LEU A 84 -17.97 3.06 3.33
N ARG A 85 -16.89 3.84 3.32
CA ARG A 85 -16.64 4.98 4.22
C ARG A 85 -16.99 6.32 3.58
N ILE A 86 -17.67 6.32 2.42
CA ILE A 86 -18.09 7.54 1.71
C ILE A 86 -18.98 8.40 2.59
N VAL A 87 -18.70 9.72 2.61
CA VAL A 87 -19.53 10.76 3.20
C VAL A 87 -19.93 11.76 2.11
N ALA A 88 -21.11 12.36 2.23
CA ALA A 88 -21.55 13.38 1.26
C ALA A 88 -20.62 14.61 1.29
N PRO A 89 -20.28 15.21 0.14
CA PRO A 89 -20.76 14.91 -1.21
C PRO A 89 -20.04 13.73 -1.91
N GLY A 90 -19.00 13.16 -1.27
CA GLY A 90 -18.17 12.11 -1.87
C GLY A 90 -17.06 12.66 -2.77
N GLY A 91 -16.26 11.75 -3.36
CA GLY A 91 -15.25 12.04 -4.33
C GLY A 91 -14.15 13.00 -3.85
N ARG A 92 -13.56 13.75 -4.79
CA ARG A 92 -12.42 14.65 -4.52
C ARG A 92 -12.72 15.72 -3.48
N GLU A 93 -13.93 16.27 -3.46
CA GLU A 93 -14.29 17.32 -2.51
C GLU A 93 -14.25 16.81 -1.06
N ALA A 94 -14.87 15.66 -0.80
CA ALA A 94 -14.82 15.03 0.52
C ALA A 94 -13.38 14.67 0.91
N PHE A 95 -12.58 14.18 -0.02
CA PHE A 95 -11.18 13.83 0.22
C PHE A 95 -10.32 15.06 0.54
N PHE A 96 -10.44 16.15 -0.23
CA PHE A 96 -9.71 17.40 0.07
C PHE A 96 -10.11 18.01 1.42
N LYS A 97 -11.37 17.88 1.80
CA LYS A 97 -11.83 18.32 3.12
C LYS A 97 -11.19 17.46 4.23
N GLU A 98 -11.13 16.16 4.03
CA GLU A 98 -10.49 15.21 4.96
C GLU A 98 -9.01 15.51 5.13
N MET A 99 -8.28 15.81 4.04
CA MET A 99 -6.86 16.17 4.04
C MET A 99 -6.53 17.43 4.85
N GLN A 100 -7.51 18.28 5.15
CA GLN A 100 -7.31 19.47 5.99
C GLN A 100 -7.25 19.15 7.48
N SER A 101 -7.64 17.93 7.88
CA SER A 101 -7.51 17.49 9.27
C SER A 101 -6.04 17.24 9.61
N PRO A 102 -5.50 17.79 10.71
CA PRO A 102 -4.11 17.56 11.11
C PRO A 102 -3.83 16.07 11.39
N ASP A 103 -4.85 15.32 11.81
CA ASP A 103 -4.72 13.90 12.17
C ASP A 103 -5.02 12.94 11.00
N PHE A 104 -5.26 13.48 9.80
CA PHE A 104 -5.66 12.73 8.61
C PHE A 104 -4.77 11.51 8.32
N ILE A 105 -3.45 11.71 8.32
CA ILE A 105 -2.48 10.65 8.10
C ILE A 105 -2.47 9.65 9.25
N ASP A 106 -2.42 10.13 10.48
CA ASP A 106 -2.29 9.28 11.67
C ASP A 106 -3.55 8.43 11.89
N HIS A 107 -4.73 8.95 11.56
CA HIS A 107 -5.97 8.17 11.56
C HIS A 107 -5.89 6.98 10.58
N MET A 108 -5.40 7.19 9.36
CA MET A 108 -5.30 6.11 8.38
C MET A 108 -4.21 5.09 8.76
N VAL A 109 -3.08 5.52 9.31
CA VAL A 109 -2.03 4.62 9.84
C VAL A 109 -2.59 3.79 11.01
N ARG A 110 -3.36 4.40 11.92
CA ARG A 110 -4.07 3.71 13.00
C ARG A 110 -5.05 2.67 12.44
N ASP A 111 -5.84 3.04 11.45
CA ASP A 111 -6.85 2.16 10.83
C ASP A 111 -6.19 0.93 10.18
N TRP A 112 -5.08 1.11 9.45
CA TRP A 112 -4.29 0.03 8.89
C TRP A 112 -3.78 -0.93 9.96
N ARG A 113 -3.23 -0.39 11.06
CA ARG A 113 -2.73 -1.21 12.16
C ARG A 113 -3.85 -2.01 12.81
N ILE A 114 -4.99 -1.36 13.11
CA ILE A 114 -6.14 -2.03 13.72
C ILE A 114 -6.69 -3.13 12.80
N ALA A 115 -6.81 -2.86 11.49
CA ALA A 115 -7.26 -3.86 10.53
C ALA A 115 -6.32 -5.06 10.50
N TYR A 116 -5.03 -4.84 10.32
CA TYR A 116 -4.03 -5.90 10.28
C TYR A 116 -4.00 -6.73 11.58
N GLU A 117 -3.92 -6.09 12.75
CA GLU A 117 -3.91 -6.75 14.06
C GLU A 117 -5.20 -7.56 14.31
N THR A 118 -6.36 -7.03 13.87
CA THR A 118 -7.63 -7.73 13.99
C THR A 118 -7.65 -8.97 13.12
N ILE A 119 -7.27 -8.86 11.85
CA ILE A 119 -7.24 -9.99 10.91
C ILE A 119 -6.29 -11.10 11.38
N ILE A 120 -5.07 -10.78 11.80
CA ILE A 120 -4.13 -11.79 12.26
C ILE A 120 -4.62 -12.49 13.55
N THR A 121 -5.35 -11.78 14.41
CA THR A 121 -5.95 -12.33 15.62
C THR A 121 -7.11 -13.26 15.28
N GLU A 122 -8.04 -12.84 14.44
CA GLU A 122 -9.22 -13.63 14.03
C GLU A 122 -8.85 -14.97 13.37
N TYR A 123 -7.82 -14.95 12.52
CA TYR A 123 -7.35 -16.15 11.83
C TYR A 123 -6.23 -16.89 12.57
N GLU A 124 -5.79 -16.39 13.73
CA GLU A 124 -4.65 -16.91 14.49
C GLU A 124 -3.37 -16.99 13.65
N PHE A 125 -3.18 -16.03 12.76
CA PHE A 125 -1.99 -15.95 11.93
C PHE A 125 -0.78 -15.42 12.72
N LYS A 126 0.40 -15.91 12.36
CA LYS A 126 1.72 -15.40 12.77
C LYS A 126 2.51 -15.10 11.50
N PRO A 127 2.29 -13.95 10.87
CA PRO A 127 2.87 -13.63 9.57
C PRO A 127 4.39 -13.80 9.57
N ASP A 128 4.93 -14.50 8.56
CA ASP A 128 6.38 -14.66 8.35
C ASP A 128 6.98 -13.42 7.72
N LYS A 129 6.27 -12.84 6.74
CA LYS A 129 6.71 -11.67 5.97
C LYS A 129 5.56 -10.68 5.79
N LEU A 130 5.90 -9.40 5.74
CA LEU A 130 4.94 -8.32 5.52
C LEU A 130 5.42 -7.41 4.37
N GLY A 131 4.60 -7.31 3.32
CA GLY A 131 4.80 -6.40 2.20
C GLY A 131 3.73 -5.31 2.15
N TYR A 132 4.01 -4.27 1.38
CA TYR A 132 3.04 -3.23 1.07
C TYR A 132 3.00 -2.96 -0.45
N PHE A 133 1.82 -2.67 -0.95
CA PHE A 133 1.60 -2.12 -2.29
C PHE A 133 0.65 -0.94 -2.20
N GLY A 134 1.01 0.19 -2.81
CA GLY A 134 0.11 1.32 -2.90
C GLY A 134 0.62 2.39 -3.86
N LEU A 135 -0.24 2.85 -4.76
CA LEU A 135 0.05 3.90 -5.71
C LEU A 135 -0.83 5.12 -5.45
N SER A 136 -0.35 6.33 -5.77
CA SER A 136 -1.08 7.58 -5.60
C SER A 136 -1.49 7.79 -4.13
N MET A 137 -2.76 7.91 -3.81
CA MET A 137 -3.26 7.99 -2.44
C MET A 137 -2.76 6.80 -1.58
N GLY A 138 -2.64 5.60 -2.16
CA GLY A 138 -2.02 4.45 -1.49
C GLY A 138 -0.58 4.72 -1.07
N THR A 139 0.19 5.51 -1.82
CA THR A 139 1.52 5.96 -1.40
C THR A 139 1.46 7.03 -0.32
N MET A 140 0.52 7.98 -0.40
CA MET A 140 0.35 9.04 0.61
C MET A 140 0.17 8.46 2.02
N PHE A 141 -0.62 7.40 2.15
CA PHE A 141 -0.82 6.68 3.41
C PHE A 141 0.23 5.58 3.63
N GLY A 142 0.76 5.02 2.54
CA GLY A 142 1.75 3.95 2.59
C GLY A 142 3.07 4.39 3.24
N ILE A 143 3.60 5.55 2.88
CA ILE A 143 4.87 6.05 3.42
C ILE A 143 4.82 6.21 4.94
N PRO A 144 3.82 6.89 5.56
CA PRO A 144 3.69 6.94 7.01
C PRO A 144 3.47 5.57 7.66
N LEU A 145 2.72 4.68 7.00
CA LEU A 145 2.52 3.31 7.48
C LEU A 145 3.82 2.51 7.48
N LEU A 146 4.63 2.61 6.40
CA LEU A 146 5.94 1.96 6.28
C LEU A 146 6.97 2.50 7.29
N ALA A 147 6.82 3.75 7.70
CA ALA A 147 7.62 4.38 8.75
C ALA A 147 7.14 4.05 10.17
N SER A 148 6.01 3.39 10.32
CA SER A 148 5.42 3.02 11.62
C SER A 148 6.16 1.84 12.27
N HIS A 149 5.62 1.35 13.40
CA HIS A 149 6.20 0.23 14.14
C HIS A 149 5.92 -1.16 13.53
N LEU A 150 5.19 -1.24 12.41
CA LEU A 150 5.02 -2.51 11.70
C LEU A 150 6.32 -2.88 10.97
N ASN A 151 6.76 -4.12 11.11
CA ASN A 151 7.98 -4.59 10.49
C ASN A 151 7.71 -5.04 9.05
N PHE A 152 7.87 -4.13 8.10
CA PHE A 152 7.77 -4.46 6.68
C PHE A 152 9.09 -5.06 6.15
N ASP A 153 8.97 -6.04 5.26
CA ASP A 153 10.09 -6.66 4.56
C ASP A 153 10.34 -6.00 3.19
N THR A 154 9.33 -5.42 2.58
CA THR A 154 9.41 -4.79 1.25
C THR A 154 8.18 -3.94 0.95
N ALA A 155 8.30 -3.00 0.02
CA ALA A 155 7.14 -2.30 -0.50
C ALA A 155 7.29 -1.87 -1.96
N VAL A 156 6.13 -1.76 -2.62
CA VAL A 156 5.95 -1.06 -3.89
C VAL A 156 5.10 0.16 -3.64
N ILE A 157 5.63 1.33 -3.96
CA ILE A 157 4.96 2.63 -3.82
C ILE A 157 5.23 3.47 -5.08
N GLY A 158 4.53 4.55 -5.26
CA GLY A 158 4.75 5.47 -6.37
C GLY A 158 3.52 6.28 -6.72
N LEU A 159 3.53 6.92 -7.88
CA LEU A 159 2.50 7.87 -8.31
C LEU A 159 2.20 8.92 -7.23
N CYS A 160 3.27 9.39 -6.55
CA CYS A 160 3.19 10.39 -5.51
C CYS A 160 4.53 11.10 -5.37
N GLY A 161 4.49 12.41 -5.22
CA GLY A 161 5.62 13.26 -4.90
C GLY A 161 5.41 13.98 -3.56
N SER A 162 6.41 14.75 -3.14
CA SER A 162 6.31 15.62 -1.95
C SER A 162 5.66 16.97 -2.24
N SER A 163 5.31 17.25 -3.50
CA SER A 163 4.67 18.46 -4.00
C SER A 163 3.43 18.15 -4.84
N GLY A 164 2.86 19.13 -5.52
CA GLY A 164 1.65 18.95 -6.30
C GLY A 164 0.44 18.60 -5.43
N ALA A 165 -0.28 17.52 -5.75
CA ALA A 165 -1.46 17.10 -5.02
C ALA A 165 -1.20 16.69 -3.55
N ALA A 166 0.06 16.41 -3.17
CA ALA A 166 0.45 16.10 -1.80
C ALA A 166 1.09 17.28 -1.06
N SER A 167 1.06 18.49 -1.60
CA SER A 167 1.76 19.66 -1.00
C SER A 167 1.41 19.93 0.46
N LEU A 168 0.18 19.65 0.90
CA LEU A 168 -0.26 19.81 2.29
C LEU A 168 0.44 18.85 3.27
N ILE A 169 0.90 17.71 2.78
CA ILE A 169 1.52 16.64 3.58
C ILE A 169 2.95 16.32 3.15
N GLY A 170 3.49 17.07 2.19
CA GLY A 170 4.78 16.78 1.54
C GLY A 170 5.95 16.72 2.52
N GLU A 171 6.02 17.64 3.47
CA GLU A 171 7.04 17.63 4.53
C GLU A 171 6.96 16.37 5.39
N ARG A 172 5.75 16.00 5.83
CA ARG A 172 5.51 14.76 6.58
C ARG A 172 5.91 13.52 5.78
N LEU A 173 5.63 13.48 4.46
CA LEU A 173 6.03 12.37 3.61
C LEU A 173 7.56 12.24 3.51
N LEU A 174 8.29 13.36 3.40
CA LEU A 174 9.75 13.37 3.38
C LEU A 174 10.36 12.87 4.70
N GLU A 175 9.82 13.34 5.83
CA GLU A 175 10.25 12.91 7.16
C GLU A 175 10.03 11.42 7.41
N ASP A 176 8.88 10.89 6.98
CA ASP A 176 8.55 9.48 7.13
C ASP A 176 9.33 8.61 6.13
N ALA A 177 9.53 9.06 4.89
CA ALA A 177 10.39 8.37 3.92
C ALA A 177 11.82 8.16 4.43
N ALA A 178 12.36 9.13 5.16
CA ALA A 178 13.70 9.05 5.76
C ALA A 178 13.83 7.96 6.85
N LYS A 179 12.74 7.36 7.29
CA LYS A 179 12.71 6.24 8.26
C LYS A 179 12.65 4.87 7.58
N ILE A 180 12.26 4.80 6.30
CA ILE A 180 12.04 3.55 5.56
C ILE A 180 13.39 2.88 5.25
N ALA A 181 13.65 1.71 5.83
CA ALA A 181 14.92 1.00 5.72
C ALA A 181 14.83 -0.34 4.95
N HIS A 182 13.64 -0.80 4.62
CA HIS A 182 13.42 -2.03 3.83
C HIS A 182 13.43 -1.75 2.32
N PRO A 183 13.58 -2.79 1.47
CA PRO A 183 13.62 -2.66 0.01
C PRO A 183 12.38 -1.99 -0.56
N ILE A 184 12.58 -1.05 -1.48
CA ILE A 184 11.51 -0.26 -2.11
C ILE A 184 11.61 -0.34 -3.63
N PHE A 185 10.46 -0.58 -4.26
CA PHE A 185 10.23 -0.36 -5.67
C PHE A 185 9.31 0.85 -5.85
N PHE A 186 9.78 1.87 -6.56
CA PHE A 186 9.10 3.16 -6.71
C PHE A 186 8.72 3.38 -8.17
N VAL A 187 7.43 3.63 -8.43
CA VAL A 187 6.87 3.84 -9.76
C VAL A 187 6.58 5.32 -9.97
N MET A 188 6.99 5.86 -11.10
CA MET A 188 6.80 7.26 -11.49
C MET A 188 6.27 7.33 -12.93
N GLN A 189 5.38 8.29 -13.21
CA GLN A 189 4.98 8.68 -14.56
C GLN A 189 5.67 9.98 -14.96
N LEU A 190 6.15 10.05 -16.22
CA LEU A 190 6.96 11.19 -16.68
C LEU A 190 6.12 12.43 -17.00
N GLU A 191 4.88 12.23 -17.44
CA GLU A 191 3.93 13.28 -17.78
C GLU A 191 2.81 13.40 -16.73
N ASP A 192 3.09 13.01 -15.47
CA ASP A 192 2.12 13.08 -14.38
C ASP A 192 1.65 14.51 -14.14
N GLU A 193 0.34 14.73 -14.27
CA GLU A 193 -0.30 16.03 -14.14
C GLU A 193 -0.67 16.39 -12.69
N LEU A 194 -0.53 15.46 -11.76
CA LEU A 194 -0.84 15.67 -10.33
C LEU A 194 0.41 15.91 -9.49
N PHE A 195 1.54 15.31 -9.88
CA PHE A 195 2.80 15.38 -9.14
C PHE A 195 3.94 15.76 -10.07
N ASP A 196 4.66 16.81 -9.73
CA ASP A 196 5.83 17.24 -10.49
C ASP A 196 7.04 16.31 -10.27
N ARG A 197 7.95 16.35 -11.25
CA ARG A 197 9.14 15.52 -11.28
C ARG A 197 10.05 15.74 -10.07
N GLU A 198 10.21 16.98 -9.65
CA GLU A 198 11.05 17.36 -8.52
C GLU A 198 10.52 16.76 -7.23
N GLY A 199 9.19 16.79 -7.02
CA GLY A 199 8.53 16.19 -5.88
C GLY A 199 8.66 14.66 -5.85
N TYR A 200 8.57 14.00 -7.00
CA TYR A 200 8.82 12.56 -7.11
C TYR A 200 10.25 12.19 -6.70
N LEU A 201 11.24 12.88 -7.27
CA LEU A 201 12.65 12.61 -7.00
C LEU A 201 13.02 12.95 -5.56
N ALA A 202 12.51 14.07 -5.02
CA ALA A 202 12.73 14.42 -3.62
C ALA A 202 12.23 13.35 -2.67
N LEU A 203 11.04 12.80 -2.94
CA LEU A 203 10.45 11.74 -2.12
C LEU A 203 11.25 10.42 -2.25
N PHE A 204 11.61 10.02 -3.47
CA PHE A 204 12.44 8.85 -3.72
C PHE A 204 13.81 8.99 -3.04
N ASP A 205 14.46 10.14 -3.15
CA ASP A 205 15.77 10.38 -2.56
C ASP A 205 15.73 10.36 -1.03
N ALA A 206 14.66 10.86 -0.42
CA ALA A 206 14.46 10.84 1.03
C ALA A 206 14.37 9.41 1.62
N ILE A 207 13.92 8.40 0.85
CA ILE A 207 13.85 7.02 1.32
C ILE A 207 15.24 6.52 1.74
N LYS A 208 15.36 6.13 3.02
CA LYS A 208 16.63 5.81 3.66
C LYS A 208 17.35 4.59 3.09
N THR A 209 16.61 3.56 2.71
CA THR A 209 17.21 2.31 2.21
C THR A 209 18.06 2.56 0.96
N LYS A 210 19.17 1.82 0.82
CA LYS A 210 19.94 1.77 -0.42
C LYS A 210 19.38 0.76 -1.42
N ASP A 211 18.54 -0.18 -0.97
CA ASP A 211 17.85 -1.14 -1.83
C ASP A 211 16.54 -0.55 -2.33
N LYS A 212 16.64 0.50 -3.13
CA LYS A 212 15.51 1.15 -3.77
C LYS A 212 15.72 1.25 -5.27
N ARG A 213 14.63 1.09 -6.01
CA ARG A 213 14.60 1.16 -7.49
C ARG A 213 13.52 2.13 -7.90
N LEU A 214 13.83 2.96 -8.89
CA LEU A 214 12.89 3.87 -9.53
C LEU A 214 12.65 3.39 -10.97
N HIS A 215 11.41 3.13 -11.31
CA HIS A 215 10.97 2.97 -12.69
C HIS A 215 10.14 4.19 -13.10
N ALA A 216 10.54 4.82 -14.21
CA ALA A 216 9.87 5.98 -14.76
C ALA A 216 9.27 5.61 -16.12
N ASN A 217 7.96 5.67 -16.24
CA ASN A 217 7.20 5.30 -17.43
C ASN A 217 6.66 6.55 -18.13
N PRO A 218 6.52 6.53 -19.47
CA PRO A 218 5.79 7.58 -20.16
C PRO A 218 4.30 7.53 -19.82
N GLY A 219 3.63 8.67 -19.90
CA GLY A 219 2.19 8.80 -19.73
C GLY A 219 1.75 9.63 -18.54
N LEU A 220 0.44 9.85 -18.49
CA LEU A 220 -0.25 10.62 -17.44
C LEU A 220 -0.38 9.80 -16.15
N HIS A 221 -0.82 10.44 -15.08
CA HIS A 221 -0.94 9.82 -13.75
C HIS A 221 -1.56 8.42 -13.72
N PRO A 222 -2.72 8.13 -14.36
CA PRO A 222 -3.34 6.81 -14.30
C PRO A 222 -2.79 5.79 -15.31
N GLU A 223 -1.87 6.20 -16.21
CA GLU A 223 -1.45 5.40 -17.37
C GLU A 223 -0.28 4.47 -17.06
N VAL A 224 -0.34 3.80 -15.90
CA VAL A 224 0.70 2.83 -15.52
C VAL A 224 0.66 1.62 -16.46
N PRO A 225 1.77 1.27 -17.14
CA PRO A 225 1.82 0.11 -18.01
C PRO A 225 1.52 -1.20 -17.27
N ALA A 226 0.85 -2.14 -17.91
CA ALA A 226 0.52 -3.44 -17.31
C ALA A 226 1.78 -4.22 -16.90
N GLU A 227 2.85 -4.13 -17.69
CA GLU A 227 4.14 -4.73 -17.38
C GLU A 227 4.78 -4.17 -16.10
N GLU A 228 4.48 -2.91 -15.75
CA GLU A 228 4.98 -2.30 -14.52
C GLU A 228 4.31 -2.91 -13.28
N ILE A 229 3.04 -3.28 -13.42
CA ILE A 229 2.34 -4.02 -12.37
C ILE A 229 2.93 -5.43 -12.22
N ASP A 230 3.29 -6.08 -13.32
CA ASP A 230 3.97 -7.39 -13.27
C ASP A 230 5.38 -7.30 -12.64
N PHE A 231 6.14 -6.25 -12.91
CA PHE A 231 7.41 -5.96 -12.22
C PHE A 231 7.19 -5.74 -10.73
N SER A 232 6.18 -4.99 -10.35
CA SER A 232 5.79 -4.75 -8.95
C SER A 232 5.49 -6.06 -8.22
N ILE A 233 4.70 -6.93 -8.83
CA ILE A 233 4.35 -8.26 -8.28
C ILE A 233 5.61 -9.13 -8.13
N ASN A 234 6.48 -9.14 -9.13
CA ASN A 234 7.72 -9.92 -9.09
C ASN A 234 8.68 -9.40 -8.01
N PHE A 235 8.75 -8.08 -7.83
CA PHE A 235 9.52 -7.48 -6.75
C PHE A 235 9.00 -7.92 -5.38
N LEU A 236 7.71 -7.77 -5.10
CA LEU A 236 7.09 -8.26 -3.85
C LEU A 236 7.36 -9.75 -3.63
N ARG A 237 7.10 -10.57 -4.66
CA ARG A 237 7.31 -12.02 -4.61
C ARG A 237 8.74 -12.36 -4.20
N GLN A 238 9.74 -11.69 -4.76
CA GLN A 238 11.14 -11.93 -4.47
C GLN A 238 11.44 -11.81 -2.96
N TYR A 239 10.98 -10.74 -2.32
CA TYR A 239 11.25 -10.49 -0.90
C TYR A 239 10.34 -11.28 0.05
N LEU A 240 9.13 -11.63 -0.39
CA LEU A 240 8.20 -12.41 0.42
C LEU A 240 8.51 -13.91 0.44
N THR A 241 9.23 -14.44 -0.58
CA THR A 241 9.47 -15.88 -0.68
C THR A 241 10.92 -16.30 -0.49
N GLN A 242 11.87 -15.39 -0.61
CA GLN A 242 13.30 -15.69 -0.49
C GLN A 242 13.82 -15.30 0.89
N LYS A 243 14.54 -16.22 1.54
CA LYS A 243 15.18 -15.96 2.85
C LYS A 243 16.38 -15.00 2.73
N ASP A 244 17.11 -15.07 1.60
CA ASP A 244 18.23 -14.18 1.29
C ASP A 244 18.10 -13.68 -0.15
N VAL A 245 17.78 -12.39 -0.29
CA VAL A 245 17.78 -11.72 -1.59
C VAL A 245 19.17 -11.11 -1.83
N SER A 246 20.09 -11.91 -2.36
CA SER A 246 21.34 -11.36 -2.83
C SER A 246 21.12 -10.62 -4.15
N ARG A 247 21.57 -9.37 -4.23
CA ARG A 247 21.62 -8.65 -5.51
C ARG A 247 22.56 -9.41 -6.46
N ARG A 248 22.00 -10.03 -7.50
CA ARG A 248 22.80 -10.52 -8.61
C ARG A 248 23.19 -9.33 -9.47
N THR A 249 24.43 -8.93 -9.40
CA THR A 249 25.00 -8.03 -10.41
C THR A 249 25.53 -8.88 -11.56
N VAL A 250 25.01 -8.65 -12.77
CA VAL A 250 25.67 -9.12 -13.97
C VAL A 250 26.74 -8.09 -14.30
N ASN A 251 28.00 -8.45 -14.16
CA ASN A 251 29.09 -7.59 -14.59
C ASN A 251 29.27 -7.80 -16.11
N PRO A 252 28.83 -6.86 -16.98
CA PRO A 252 28.93 -7.03 -18.43
C PRO A 252 30.35 -6.84 -18.96
N ILE A 253 31.27 -6.43 -18.10
CA ILE A 253 32.69 -6.22 -18.44
C ILE A 253 33.48 -7.25 -17.66
N SER A 254 33.78 -8.39 -18.30
CA SER A 254 34.91 -9.21 -17.89
C SER A 254 36.18 -8.51 -18.39
N GLU A 255 37.03 -8.03 -17.48
CA GLU A 255 38.40 -7.68 -17.79
C GLU A 255 39.15 -8.88 -18.37
#